data_f780944af5ffea998ae2583d142c2def
#
_entry.id   f780944af5ffea998ae2583d142c2def
#
_cell.length_a   1.000
_cell.length_b   1.000
_cell.length_c   1.000
_cell.angle_alpha   90.00
_cell.angle_beta   90.00
_cell.angle_gamma   90.00
#
_symmetry.space_group_name_H-M   'P 1'
#
loop_
_entity.id
_entity.type
_entity.pdbx_description
1 polymer ?
#
loop_
_entity_poly.entity_id
_entity_poly.type
_entity_poly.pdbx_seq_one_letter_code
_entity_poly.pdbx_strand_id
1 'polypeptide(L)'
;MEPSVRSRKPPIDSRIERQIIVGMIVSDRFLQEICPICSLDAFQVGFARRVAGWCLDYYERYRKAPGKHIEDLYLQHKDEVLEDEATLLQSFLGGISDEYERAEEFNVQYILDKTEQYFRLNALRGLEKRLQKAVISADPEGGEEAVKAFRRPGRLKSQGVDPLRDIDFIVNALTPEEDNVDIIMRLPGDLGEAAGPLERGFLVAVQAESGVGKTWWLWLFSQLTVFAGYDTAFFSMEMSSRKMAPRIWQSVTGSPSTVIPDHQLSGDGQLLVPVFDCEKNQIGQCRDGCGIALRSLDDKGLGPRPTYRQAPKGYQPCSKCRGSGNFEATAWWKESGKRDRLDPGTALRKHAMLERSGKLKRAGRFHLVEFPSRKYTMEDLVTYLNNLEYYEGFVPSVIITDYADKLKWPVPNDPRISISQIWEAHHSLAQERHCLVVTASQSNTMRSGKQVGRGSWGETQEKEHTIEVGIAFNQSASDQAAGIMRASLVKKRHGQTERMVELVILQQLSIGRPYIDSVRLVKREEG
;
A
#
# COMPACT_ATOMS: atom_id res chain seq x y z
N MET A 1 53.60 2.70 2.05
CA MET A 1 53.44 4.06 1.49
C MET A 1 52.30 3.99 0.49
N GLU A 2 51.09 4.23 0.93
CA GLU A 2 49.94 4.36 0.04
C GLU A 2 49.89 5.79 -0.53
N PRO A 3 49.56 5.96 -1.81
CA PRO A 3 49.54 7.30 -2.40
C PRO A 3 48.32 8.08 -1.85
N SER A 4 48.58 9.22 -1.23
CA SER A 4 47.55 10.17 -0.83
C SER A 4 46.73 10.61 -2.03
N VAL A 5 45.48 10.15 -2.09
CA VAL A 5 44.46 10.68 -3.01
C VAL A 5 44.18 12.12 -2.61
N ARG A 6 44.82 13.06 -3.29
CA ARG A 6 44.45 14.48 -3.23
C ARG A 6 43.03 14.58 -3.81
N SER A 7 42.03 14.73 -2.94
CA SER A 7 40.68 15.04 -3.37
C SER A 7 40.68 16.40 -4.07
N ARG A 8 40.61 16.39 -5.41
CA ARG A 8 40.29 17.61 -6.17
C ARG A 8 38.89 18.04 -5.74
N LYS A 9 38.78 19.22 -5.14
CA LYS A 9 37.47 19.85 -4.97
C LYS A 9 36.79 19.88 -6.33
N PRO A 10 35.57 19.33 -6.47
CA PRO A 10 34.85 19.43 -7.73
C PRO A 10 34.69 20.92 -8.08
N PRO A 11 34.78 21.29 -9.39
CA PRO A 11 34.63 22.67 -9.79
C PRO A 11 33.28 23.22 -9.29
N ILE A 12 33.30 24.45 -8.75
CA ILE A 12 32.10 25.19 -8.37
C ILE A 12 31.29 25.34 -9.66
N ASP A 13 30.07 24.79 -9.69
CA ASP A 13 29.18 24.94 -10.83
C ASP A 13 28.49 26.32 -10.76
N SER A 14 29.29 27.36 -10.98
CA SER A 14 28.85 28.75 -10.98
C SER A 14 27.76 29.04 -12.03
N ARG A 15 27.66 28.16 -13.05
CA ARG A 15 26.65 28.27 -14.10
C ARG A 15 25.24 27.97 -13.58
N ILE A 16 25.12 26.93 -12.74
CA ILE A 16 23.80 26.56 -12.18
C ILE A 16 23.33 27.62 -11.18
N GLU A 17 24.22 28.15 -10.31
CA GLU A 17 23.86 29.23 -9.40
C GLU A 17 23.38 30.48 -10.15
N ARG A 18 24.07 30.82 -11.25
CA ARG A 18 23.63 31.91 -12.13
C ARG A 18 22.22 31.70 -12.65
N GLN A 19 21.92 30.49 -13.17
CA GLN A 19 20.58 30.18 -13.68
C GLN A 19 19.51 30.24 -12.60
N ILE A 20 19.82 29.79 -11.38
CA ILE A 20 18.92 29.88 -10.22
C ILE A 20 18.61 31.35 -9.93
N ILE A 21 19.61 32.22 -9.82
CA ILE A 21 19.43 33.64 -9.52
C ILE A 21 18.64 34.34 -10.63
N VAL A 22 18.94 34.07 -11.91
CA VAL A 22 18.15 34.58 -13.04
C VAL A 22 16.68 34.15 -12.89
N GLY A 23 16.41 32.87 -12.63
CA GLY A 23 15.07 32.36 -12.41
C GLY A 23 14.34 33.07 -11.24
N MET A 24 15.04 33.32 -10.13
CA MET A 24 14.48 34.03 -8.96
C MET A 24 14.17 35.48 -9.27
N ILE A 25 14.91 36.14 -10.18
CA ILE A 25 14.67 37.53 -10.56
C ILE A 25 13.51 37.64 -11.56
N VAL A 26 13.43 36.75 -12.55
CA VAL A 26 12.55 36.95 -13.73
C VAL A 26 11.23 36.20 -13.66
N SER A 27 11.08 35.15 -12.83
CA SER A 27 9.93 34.26 -12.86
C SER A 27 9.22 34.14 -11.52
N ASP A 28 7.99 34.64 -11.46
CA ASP A 28 7.10 34.50 -10.29
C ASP A 28 6.92 33.02 -9.92
N ARG A 29 6.64 32.18 -10.92
CA ARG A 29 6.45 30.72 -10.73
C ARG A 29 7.71 30.05 -10.20
N PHE A 30 8.88 30.37 -10.77
CA PHE A 30 10.13 29.79 -10.30
C PHE A 30 10.37 30.15 -8.83
N LEU A 31 10.24 31.42 -8.48
CA LEU A 31 10.48 31.91 -7.12
C LEU A 31 9.48 31.32 -6.12
N GLN A 32 8.22 31.18 -6.52
CA GLN A 32 7.17 30.53 -5.72
C GLN A 32 7.52 29.09 -5.38
N GLU A 33 7.96 28.30 -6.37
CA GLU A 33 8.27 26.87 -6.19
C GLU A 33 9.60 26.65 -5.44
N ILE A 34 10.55 27.58 -5.54
CA ILE A 34 11.87 27.46 -4.92
C ILE A 34 11.91 28.01 -3.48
N CYS A 35 11.12 29.01 -3.16
CA CYS A 35 11.11 29.66 -1.84
C CYS A 35 11.04 28.66 -0.66
N PRO A 36 10.19 27.62 -0.66
CA PRO A 36 10.08 26.66 0.45
C PRO A 36 11.31 25.78 0.66
N ILE A 37 12.14 25.59 -0.37
CA ILE A 37 13.30 24.68 -0.35
C ILE A 37 14.63 25.41 -0.45
N CYS A 38 14.60 26.73 -0.66
CA CYS A 38 15.79 27.56 -0.83
C CYS A 38 16.47 27.79 0.53
N SER A 39 17.69 27.26 0.64
CA SER A 39 18.59 27.61 1.74
C SER A 39 19.69 28.51 1.21
N LEU A 40 19.85 29.70 1.81
CA LEU A 40 20.91 30.62 1.43
C LEU A 40 22.31 30.02 1.59
N ASP A 41 22.47 29.11 2.56
CA ASP A 41 23.74 28.40 2.78
C ASP A 41 24.09 27.40 1.65
N ALA A 42 23.14 27.05 0.80
CA ALA A 42 23.39 26.21 -0.36
C ALA A 42 24.17 26.91 -1.47
N PHE A 43 24.14 28.24 -1.51
CA PHE A 43 24.92 29.03 -2.49
C PHE A 43 26.37 29.11 -2.06
N GLN A 44 27.27 28.74 -2.95
CA GLN A 44 28.72 28.78 -2.72
C GLN A 44 29.32 30.15 -3.07
N VAL A 45 28.69 30.86 -4.00
CA VAL A 45 29.12 32.19 -4.44
C VAL A 45 28.48 33.27 -3.57
N GLY A 46 29.28 34.13 -2.94
CA GLY A 46 28.83 35.11 -1.95
C GLY A 46 27.79 36.08 -2.51
N PHE A 47 28.02 36.63 -3.70
CA PHE A 47 27.04 37.53 -4.32
C PHE A 47 25.74 36.84 -4.71
N ALA A 48 25.80 35.55 -5.16
CA ALA A 48 24.60 34.79 -5.49
C ALA A 48 23.71 34.55 -4.25
N ARG A 49 24.32 34.24 -3.11
CA ARG A 49 23.65 34.13 -1.81
C ARG A 49 22.92 35.41 -1.43
N ARG A 50 23.56 36.54 -1.63
CA ARG A 50 23.04 37.89 -1.30
C ARG A 50 21.84 38.23 -2.16
N VAL A 51 21.98 38.09 -3.49
CA VAL A 51 20.89 38.35 -4.45
C VAL A 51 19.70 37.42 -4.19
N ALA A 52 19.97 36.11 -3.90
CA ALA A 52 18.93 35.16 -3.51
C ALA A 52 18.15 35.66 -2.27
N GLY A 53 18.87 36.17 -1.25
CA GLY A 53 18.25 36.78 -0.07
C GLY A 53 17.30 37.95 -0.43
N TRP A 54 17.76 38.88 -1.25
CA TRP A 54 16.92 39.99 -1.71
C TRP A 54 15.68 39.54 -2.48
N CYS A 55 15.81 38.50 -3.32
CA CYS A 55 14.67 37.94 -4.06
C CYS A 55 13.66 37.30 -3.11
N LEU A 56 14.12 36.57 -2.08
CA LEU A 56 13.25 35.94 -1.09
C LEU A 56 12.52 36.98 -0.23
N ASP A 57 13.24 38.01 0.25
CA ASP A 57 12.65 39.11 1.04
C ASP A 57 11.63 39.91 0.22
N TYR A 58 11.92 40.16 -1.04
CA TYR A 58 11.00 40.81 -1.96
C TYR A 58 9.75 39.96 -2.18
N TYR A 59 9.92 38.64 -2.41
CA TYR A 59 8.81 37.72 -2.60
C TYR A 59 7.93 37.60 -1.34
N GLU A 60 8.54 37.60 -0.17
CA GLU A 60 7.79 37.57 1.09
C GLU A 60 6.82 38.74 1.21
N ARG A 61 7.27 39.94 0.79
CA ARG A 61 6.48 41.16 0.87
C ARG A 61 5.45 41.32 -0.25
N TYR A 62 5.83 40.97 -1.48
CA TYR A 62 5.05 41.32 -2.67
C TYR A 62 4.44 40.14 -3.41
N ARG A 63 4.83 38.91 -3.06
CA ARG A 63 4.41 37.66 -3.71
C ARG A 63 4.68 37.62 -5.24
N LYS A 64 5.70 38.33 -5.68
CA LYS A 64 6.16 38.42 -7.06
C LYS A 64 7.69 38.40 -7.11
N ALA A 65 8.23 37.99 -8.25
CA ALA A 65 9.64 38.13 -8.53
C ALA A 65 10.01 39.63 -8.70
N PRO A 66 11.21 40.04 -8.31
CA PRO A 66 11.60 41.47 -8.37
C PRO A 66 11.65 42.01 -9.80
N GLY A 67 11.99 41.22 -10.81
CA GLY A 67 12.14 41.69 -12.17
C GLY A 67 13.09 42.87 -12.27
N LYS A 68 12.65 43.98 -12.87
CA LYS A 68 13.45 45.22 -13.00
C LYS A 68 13.74 45.89 -11.66
N HIS A 69 12.96 45.62 -10.62
CA HIS A 69 13.21 46.21 -9.28
C HIS A 69 14.45 45.61 -8.59
N ILE A 70 15.10 44.61 -9.16
CA ILE A 70 16.37 44.11 -8.63
C ILE A 70 17.47 45.17 -8.60
N GLU A 71 17.42 46.12 -9.54
CA GLU A 71 18.34 47.29 -9.56
C GLU A 71 18.10 48.23 -8.37
N ASP A 72 16.83 48.48 -8.02
CA ASP A 72 16.47 49.27 -6.87
C ASP A 72 16.93 48.60 -5.57
N LEU A 73 16.75 47.27 -5.47
CA LEU A 73 17.22 46.49 -4.32
C LEU A 73 18.74 46.51 -4.20
N TYR A 74 19.46 46.45 -5.31
CA TYR A 74 20.92 46.64 -5.30
C TYR A 74 21.34 48.02 -4.78
N LEU A 75 20.67 49.08 -5.26
CA LEU A 75 20.98 50.43 -4.82
C LEU A 75 20.70 50.65 -3.32
N GLN A 76 19.66 50.02 -2.78
CA GLN A 76 19.33 50.09 -1.35
C GLN A 76 20.39 49.40 -0.46
N HIS A 77 21.03 48.31 -0.96
CA HIS A 77 22.01 47.54 -0.20
C HIS A 77 23.46 47.78 -0.65
N LYS A 78 23.71 48.76 -1.47
CA LYS A 78 25.03 49.04 -2.04
C LYS A 78 26.12 49.25 -0.99
N ASP A 79 25.78 49.89 0.10
CA ASP A 79 26.72 50.23 1.19
C ASP A 79 27.09 48.97 2.04
N GLU A 80 26.36 47.90 1.91
CA GLU A 80 26.64 46.60 2.58
C GLU A 80 27.53 45.66 1.75
N VAL A 81 27.84 46.04 0.51
CA VAL A 81 28.61 45.24 -0.44
C VAL A 81 30.05 45.72 -0.52
N LEU A 82 31.03 44.82 -0.43
CA LEU A 82 32.44 45.14 -0.59
C LEU A 82 32.71 45.66 -2.02
N GLU A 83 33.64 46.60 -2.19
CA GLU A 83 33.93 47.21 -3.50
C GLU A 83 34.23 46.23 -4.61
N ASP A 84 35.00 45.16 -4.31
CA ASP A 84 35.32 44.09 -5.27
C ASP A 84 34.07 43.27 -5.68
N GLU A 85 33.15 43.01 -4.76
CA GLU A 85 31.88 42.35 -5.04
C GLU A 85 30.89 43.26 -5.78
N ALA A 86 30.88 44.55 -5.51
CA ALA A 86 30.00 45.55 -6.13
C ALA A 86 30.21 45.60 -7.66
N THR A 87 31.46 45.54 -8.09
CA THR A 87 31.80 45.53 -9.52
C THR A 87 31.32 44.26 -10.22
N LEU A 88 31.51 43.12 -9.56
CA LEU A 88 31.03 41.81 -10.08
C LEU A 88 29.50 41.76 -10.14
N LEU A 89 28.83 42.26 -9.10
CA LEU A 89 27.38 42.30 -9.00
C LEU A 89 26.75 43.22 -10.06
N GLN A 90 27.34 44.39 -10.28
CA GLN A 90 26.91 45.34 -11.30
C GLN A 90 27.06 44.76 -12.70
N SER A 91 28.19 44.10 -12.99
CA SER A 91 28.41 43.38 -14.26
C SER A 91 27.42 42.21 -14.44
N PHE A 92 27.10 41.49 -13.37
CA PHE A 92 26.13 40.40 -13.38
C PHE A 92 24.71 40.89 -13.66
N LEU A 93 24.25 41.93 -12.95
CA LEU A 93 22.91 42.51 -13.12
C LEU A 93 22.73 43.15 -14.49
N GLY A 94 23.76 43.82 -15.01
CA GLY A 94 23.75 44.35 -16.38
C GLY A 94 23.60 43.26 -17.45
N GLY A 95 24.23 42.07 -17.24
CA GLY A 95 24.09 40.95 -18.13
C GLY A 95 22.71 40.26 -18.08
N ILE A 96 21.98 40.38 -16.95
CA ILE A 96 20.62 39.82 -16.82
C ILE A 96 19.60 40.62 -17.64
N SER A 97 19.80 41.93 -17.79
CA SER A 97 18.90 42.77 -18.59
C SER A 97 18.81 42.27 -20.04
N ASP A 98 19.93 41.83 -20.62
CA ASP A 98 19.97 41.25 -21.96
C ASP A 98 19.29 39.86 -22.05
N GLU A 99 19.38 39.07 -20.97
CA GLU A 99 18.70 37.76 -20.86
C GLU A 99 17.19 37.92 -20.59
N TYR A 100 16.79 39.00 -19.90
CA TYR A 100 15.38 39.31 -19.63
C TYR A 100 14.59 39.64 -20.90
N GLU A 101 15.20 40.33 -21.86
CA GLU A 101 14.58 40.65 -23.16
C GLU A 101 14.40 39.40 -24.04
N ARG A 102 15.12 38.31 -23.74
CA ARG A 102 15.02 36.99 -24.41
C ARG A 102 14.19 35.97 -23.62
N ALA A 103 13.40 36.40 -22.65
CA ALA A 103 12.69 35.53 -21.69
C ALA A 103 11.65 34.57 -22.29
N GLU A 104 11.35 34.65 -23.61
CA GLU A 104 10.52 33.65 -24.31
C GLU A 104 11.14 32.24 -24.36
N GLU A 105 12.45 32.10 -24.08
CA GLU A 105 13.16 30.79 -24.08
C GLU A 105 13.45 30.22 -22.67
N PHE A 106 12.96 30.84 -21.59
CA PHE A 106 13.26 30.39 -20.23
C PHE A 106 12.39 29.18 -19.82
N ASN A 107 12.93 27.97 -19.95
CA ASN A 107 12.25 26.75 -19.51
C ASN A 107 12.29 26.61 -17.98
N VAL A 108 11.28 27.20 -17.33
CA VAL A 108 11.13 27.22 -15.87
C VAL A 108 11.20 25.80 -15.28
N GLN A 109 10.54 24.80 -15.89
CA GLN A 109 10.51 23.43 -15.37
C GLN A 109 11.89 22.79 -15.37
N TYR A 110 12.64 22.94 -16.44
CA TYR A 110 14.01 22.43 -16.53
C TYR A 110 14.92 23.03 -15.44
N ILE A 111 14.84 24.35 -15.23
CA ILE A 111 15.66 25.00 -14.22
C ILE A 111 15.24 24.61 -12.80
N LEU A 112 13.93 24.43 -12.55
CA LEU A 112 13.43 23.92 -11.27
C LEU A 112 14.00 22.54 -10.93
N ASP A 113 14.02 21.62 -11.88
CA ASP A 113 14.56 20.27 -11.68
C ASP A 113 16.06 20.30 -11.41
N LYS A 114 16.81 21.14 -12.13
CA LYS A 114 18.24 21.35 -11.90
C LYS A 114 18.53 22.00 -10.55
N THR A 115 17.72 22.96 -10.13
CA THR A 115 17.84 23.63 -8.84
C THR A 115 17.58 22.66 -7.69
N GLU A 116 16.56 21.80 -7.81
CA GLU A 116 16.30 20.78 -6.82
C GLU A 116 17.47 19.81 -6.68
N GLN A 117 18.04 19.33 -7.79
CA GLN A 117 19.26 18.50 -7.78
C GLN A 117 20.43 19.21 -7.12
N TYR A 118 20.62 20.49 -7.40
CA TYR A 118 21.69 21.30 -6.83
C TYR A 118 21.54 21.43 -5.30
N PHE A 119 20.35 21.76 -4.80
CA PHE A 119 20.11 21.85 -3.36
C PHE A 119 20.25 20.52 -2.65
N ARG A 120 19.80 19.43 -3.25
CA ARG A 120 20.00 18.07 -2.73
C ARG A 120 21.48 17.73 -2.58
N LEU A 121 22.27 18.00 -3.60
CA LEU A 121 23.70 17.73 -3.56
C LEU A 121 24.41 18.56 -2.48
N ASN A 122 24.06 19.84 -2.34
CA ASN A 122 24.64 20.69 -1.30
C ASN A 122 24.20 20.31 0.12
N ALA A 123 22.97 19.83 0.29
CA ALA A 123 22.52 19.28 1.57
C ALA A 123 23.31 18.02 1.96
N LEU A 124 23.58 17.12 0.99
CA LEU A 124 24.44 15.94 1.20
C LEU A 124 25.88 16.33 1.53
N ARG A 125 26.46 17.34 0.86
CA ARG A 125 27.78 17.88 1.21
C ARG A 125 27.84 18.47 2.61
N GLY A 126 26.73 19.12 3.03
CA GLY A 126 26.59 19.63 4.40
C GLY A 126 26.54 18.51 5.44
N LEU A 127 25.85 17.40 5.13
CA LEU A 127 25.83 16.20 5.97
C LEU A 127 27.22 15.55 6.04
N GLU A 128 27.88 15.36 4.89
CA GLU A 128 29.25 14.83 4.80
C GLU A 128 30.21 15.59 5.72
N LYS A 129 30.21 16.92 5.69
CA LYS A 129 31.05 17.74 6.55
C LYS A 129 30.77 17.52 8.05
N ARG A 130 29.49 17.38 8.42
CA ARG A 130 29.10 17.11 9.80
C ARG A 130 29.54 15.73 10.26
N LEU A 131 29.38 14.72 9.41
CA LEU A 131 29.83 13.34 9.67
C LEU A 131 31.35 13.27 9.77
N GLN A 132 32.09 13.92 8.87
CA GLN A 132 33.56 14.02 8.96
C GLN A 132 34.01 14.66 10.26
N LYS A 133 33.35 15.75 10.69
CA LYS A 133 33.64 16.38 11.99
C LYS A 133 33.40 15.43 13.15
N ALA A 134 32.26 14.72 13.17
CA ALA A 134 31.91 13.75 14.20
C ALA A 134 32.93 12.59 14.26
N VAL A 135 33.36 12.08 13.11
CA VAL A 135 34.41 11.03 13.03
C VAL A 135 35.75 11.53 13.56
N ILE A 136 36.17 12.73 13.19
CA ILE A 136 37.45 13.33 13.65
C ILE A 136 37.42 13.59 15.18
N SER A 137 36.28 14.02 15.72
CA SER A 137 36.10 14.26 17.16
C SER A 137 35.76 13.01 17.97
N ALA A 138 35.69 11.83 17.32
CA ALA A 138 35.28 10.56 17.93
C ALA A 138 33.92 10.67 18.68
N ASP A 139 32.95 11.41 18.07
CA ASP A 139 31.60 11.65 18.59
C ASP A 139 30.56 10.86 17.76
N PRO A 140 30.32 9.56 18.08
CA PRO A 140 29.36 8.76 17.33
C PRO A 140 27.92 9.25 17.48
N GLU A 141 27.56 9.77 18.67
CA GLU A 141 26.21 10.24 18.95
C GLU A 141 25.88 11.49 18.11
N GLY A 142 26.81 12.46 18.05
CA GLY A 142 26.68 13.63 17.19
C GLY A 142 26.61 13.29 15.70
N GLY A 143 27.32 12.24 15.27
CA GLY A 143 27.22 11.70 13.91
C GLY A 143 25.86 11.12 13.60
N GLU A 144 25.33 10.27 14.48
CA GLU A 144 24.00 9.68 14.35
C GLU A 144 22.89 10.75 14.37
N GLU A 145 23.03 11.75 15.24
CA GLU A 145 22.09 12.87 15.31
C GLU A 145 22.09 13.69 14.01
N ALA A 146 23.27 13.92 13.42
CA ALA A 146 23.37 14.59 12.11
C ALA A 146 22.66 13.84 10.99
N VAL A 147 22.67 12.49 11.01
CA VAL A 147 21.93 11.64 10.06
C VAL A 147 20.43 11.73 10.35
N LYS A 148 19.99 11.62 11.60
CA LYS A 148 18.57 11.72 11.98
C LYS A 148 17.98 13.11 11.66
N ALA A 149 18.78 14.15 11.79
CA ALA A 149 18.38 15.53 11.48
C ALA A 149 18.38 15.85 9.98
N PHE A 150 18.98 14.99 9.14
CA PHE A 150 19.00 15.24 7.70
C PHE A 150 17.59 15.20 7.12
N ARG A 151 17.22 16.26 6.42
CA ARG A 151 15.98 16.34 5.64
C ARG A 151 16.35 16.58 4.19
N ARG A 152 15.83 15.73 3.31
CA ARG A 152 16.03 15.87 1.87
C ARG A 152 15.32 17.13 1.38
N PRO A 153 16.02 18.13 0.84
CA PRO A 153 15.36 19.24 0.16
C PRO A 153 14.55 18.72 -1.02
N GLY A 154 13.30 19.11 -1.11
CA GLY A 154 12.43 18.73 -2.22
C GLY A 154 11.22 19.63 -2.26
N ARG A 155 10.72 19.88 -3.46
CA ARG A 155 9.48 20.62 -3.63
C ARG A 155 8.33 19.82 -3.04
N LEU A 156 7.40 20.48 -2.35
CA LEU A 156 6.16 19.85 -1.95
C LEU A 156 5.41 19.44 -3.23
N LYS A 157 5.34 18.14 -3.50
CA LYS A 157 4.63 17.62 -4.67
C LYS A 157 3.11 17.81 -4.55
N SER A 158 2.59 18.06 -3.35
CA SER A 158 1.18 18.34 -3.13
C SER A 158 0.95 19.84 -3.10
N GLN A 159 0.96 20.47 -4.26
CA GLN A 159 0.29 21.76 -4.40
C GLN A 159 -1.21 21.46 -4.33
N GLY A 160 -1.95 22.26 -3.53
CA GLY A 160 -3.41 22.19 -3.54
C GLY A 160 -3.92 22.37 -4.98
N VAL A 161 -4.90 21.58 -5.38
CA VAL A 161 -5.53 21.65 -6.70
C VAL A 161 -6.69 22.63 -6.63
N ASP A 162 -6.88 23.49 -7.62
CA ASP A 162 -8.13 24.25 -7.81
C ASP A 162 -9.12 23.39 -8.60
N PRO A 163 -10.07 22.72 -7.93
CA PRO A 163 -10.96 21.76 -8.57
C PRO A 163 -11.94 22.39 -9.59
N LEU A 164 -11.98 23.74 -9.64
CA LEU A 164 -12.86 24.47 -10.58
C LEU A 164 -12.11 24.98 -11.82
N ARG A 165 -10.77 25.03 -11.80
CA ARG A 165 -9.97 25.62 -12.88
C ARG A 165 -8.98 24.65 -13.50
N ASP A 166 -8.57 23.61 -12.77
CA ASP A 166 -7.63 22.60 -13.26
C ASP A 166 -8.37 21.59 -14.12
N ILE A 167 -8.24 21.75 -15.43
CA ILE A 167 -8.93 20.91 -16.43
C ILE A 167 -8.44 19.46 -16.34
N ASP A 168 -7.15 19.25 -16.14
CA ASP A 168 -6.58 17.89 -16.04
C ASP A 168 -7.12 17.17 -14.79
N PHE A 169 -7.24 17.90 -13.68
CA PHE A 169 -7.87 17.37 -12.48
C PHE A 169 -9.34 17.02 -12.71
N ILE A 170 -10.11 17.90 -13.36
CA ILE A 170 -11.53 17.67 -13.65
C ILE A 170 -11.69 16.42 -14.51
N VAL A 171 -10.91 16.31 -15.60
CA VAL A 171 -10.95 15.15 -16.50
C VAL A 171 -10.62 13.87 -15.74
N ASN A 172 -9.52 13.85 -15.00
CA ASN A 172 -9.09 12.67 -14.24
C ASN A 172 -10.09 12.28 -13.14
N ALA A 173 -10.63 13.27 -12.41
CA ALA A 173 -11.59 13.02 -11.34
C ALA A 173 -12.96 12.51 -11.84
N LEU A 174 -13.33 12.81 -13.08
CA LEU A 174 -14.59 12.39 -13.70
C LEU A 174 -14.41 11.24 -14.68
N THR A 175 -13.19 10.72 -14.83
CA THR A 175 -12.94 9.53 -15.65
C THR A 175 -13.69 8.33 -15.06
N PRO A 176 -14.40 7.53 -15.86
CA PRO A 176 -15.11 6.35 -15.40
C PRO A 176 -14.19 5.39 -14.62
N GLU A 177 -14.74 4.71 -13.62
CA GLU A 177 -13.96 3.77 -12.77
C GLU A 177 -13.24 2.68 -13.58
N GLU A 178 -13.76 2.29 -14.74
CA GLU A 178 -13.17 1.27 -15.61
C GLU A 178 -11.83 1.71 -16.20
N ASP A 179 -11.65 3.02 -16.40
CA ASP A 179 -10.44 3.65 -16.95
C ASP A 179 -9.57 4.31 -15.86
N ASN A 180 -9.96 4.17 -14.59
CA ASN A 180 -9.22 4.77 -13.47
C ASN A 180 -7.88 4.06 -13.25
N VAL A 181 -6.79 4.75 -13.56
CA VAL A 181 -5.40 4.25 -13.42
C VAL A 181 -4.97 4.00 -11.97
N ASP A 182 -5.72 4.51 -10.99
CA ASP A 182 -5.43 4.32 -9.57
C ASP A 182 -5.96 2.99 -9.03
N ILE A 183 -6.84 2.30 -9.75
CA ILE A 183 -7.32 0.98 -9.37
C ILE A 183 -6.18 -0.03 -9.46
N ILE A 184 -5.82 -0.62 -8.33
CA ILE A 184 -4.83 -1.70 -8.25
C ILE A 184 -5.48 -3.05 -8.47
N MET A 185 -6.64 -3.28 -7.83
CA MET A 185 -7.31 -4.57 -7.92
C MET A 185 -8.78 -4.50 -7.55
N ARG A 186 -9.52 -5.52 -7.98
CA ARG A 186 -10.84 -5.88 -7.45
C ARG A 186 -10.78 -7.28 -6.88
N LEU A 187 -11.39 -7.51 -5.75
CA LEU A 187 -11.57 -8.86 -5.24
C LEU A 187 -12.53 -9.64 -6.15
N PRO A 188 -12.45 -10.96 -6.22
CA PRO A 188 -13.28 -11.72 -7.13
C PRO A 188 -14.73 -11.87 -6.63
N GLY A 189 -15.67 -12.03 -7.58
CA GLY A 189 -17.08 -12.31 -7.36
C GLY A 189 -17.82 -11.26 -6.53
N ASP A 190 -18.88 -11.68 -5.84
CA ASP A 190 -19.74 -10.81 -5.04
C ASP A 190 -18.97 -10.09 -3.92
N LEU A 191 -17.83 -10.67 -3.46
CA LEU A 191 -16.95 -10.00 -2.52
C LEU A 191 -16.32 -8.74 -3.13
N GLY A 192 -15.91 -8.82 -4.40
CA GLY A 192 -15.36 -7.68 -5.13
C GLY A 192 -16.41 -6.61 -5.45
N GLU A 193 -17.61 -7.02 -5.82
CA GLU A 193 -18.71 -6.06 -6.03
C GLU A 193 -19.07 -5.33 -4.74
N ALA A 194 -19.09 -6.03 -3.62
CA ALA A 194 -19.36 -5.44 -2.33
C ALA A 194 -18.24 -4.50 -1.86
N ALA A 195 -16.99 -4.93 -1.93
CA ALA A 195 -15.82 -4.14 -1.51
C ALA A 195 -15.57 -2.94 -2.43
N GLY A 196 -15.87 -3.08 -3.73
CA GLY A 196 -15.52 -2.10 -4.76
C GLY A 196 -14.05 -2.20 -5.20
N PRO A 197 -13.61 -1.24 -6.02
CA PRO A 197 -12.21 -1.16 -6.43
C PRO A 197 -11.31 -0.83 -5.24
N LEU A 198 -10.12 -1.42 -5.21
CA LEU A 198 -9.07 -1.10 -4.26
C LEU A 198 -8.01 -0.29 -4.98
N GLU A 199 -7.77 0.91 -4.51
CA GLU A 199 -7.04 1.96 -5.23
C GLU A 199 -5.72 2.30 -4.53
N ARG A 200 -4.87 3.01 -5.24
CA ARG A 200 -3.68 3.65 -4.66
C ARG A 200 -4.10 4.66 -3.58
N GLY A 201 -3.31 4.76 -2.55
CA GLY A 201 -3.63 5.63 -1.40
C GLY A 201 -4.59 5.01 -0.39
N PHE A 202 -5.16 3.82 -0.65
CA PHE A 202 -6.04 3.13 0.29
C PHE A 202 -5.28 2.31 1.32
N LEU A 203 -5.78 2.36 2.56
CA LEU A 203 -5.48 1.38 3.60
C LEU A 203 -6.66 0.41 3.72
N VAL A 204 -6.41 -0.86 3.42
CA VAL A 204 -7.40 -1.94 3.50
C VAL A 204 -7.10 -2.83 4.69
N ALA A 205 -8.11 -3.17 5.46
CA ALA A 205 -7.95 -4.03 6.63
C ALA A 205 -8.83 -5.28 6.60
N VAL A 206 -8.21 -6.41 6.94
CA VAL A 206 -8.88 -7.69 7.17
C VAL A 206 -8.99 -7.93 8.67
N GLN A 207 -10.20 -8.08 9.19
CA GLN A 207 -10.45 -8.35 10.60
C GLN A 207 -10.95 -9.78 10.78
N ALA A 208 -10.35 -10.52 11.71
CA ALA A 208 -10.80 -11.86 12.09
C ALA A 208 -10.25 -12.28 13.46
N GLU A 209 -10.85 -13.27 14.07
CA GLU A 209 -10.30 -13.95 15.24
C GLU A 209 -8.99 -14.68 14.93
N SER A 210 -8.26 -15.07 15.98
CA SER A 210 -7.07 -15.89 15.82
C SER A 210 -7.42 -17.25 15.20
N GLY A 211 -6.58 -17.72 14.26
CA GLY A 211 -6.78 -19.03 13.62
C GLY A 211 -7.75 -19.06 12.44
N VAL A 212 -8.54 -18.01 12.19
CA VAL A 212 -9.51 -17.95 11.08
C VAL A 212 -8.86 -17.84 9.69
N GLY A 213 -7.56 -17.59 9.62
CA GLY A 213 -6.83 -17.61 8.34
C GLY A 213 -6.49 -16.26 7.76
N LYS A 214 -6.31 -15.19 8.58
CA LYS A 214 -5.91 -13.84 8.13
C LYS A 214 -4.73 -13.85 7.16
N THR A 215 -3.66 -14.55 7.48
CA THR A 215 -2.47 -14.67 6.62
C THR A 215 -2.79 -15.26 5.24
N TRP A 216 -3.74 -16.18 5.13
CA TRP A 216 -4.18 -16.72 3.84
C TRP A 216 -4.89 -15.66 2.98
N TRP A 217 -5.65 -14.78 3.61
CA TRP A 217 -6.28 -13.66 2.91
C TRP A 217 -5.24 -12.62 2.47
N LEU A 218 -4.30 -12.25 3.34
CA LEU A 218 -3.20 -11.36 2.97
C LEU A 218 -2.35 -11.93 1.84
N TRP A 219 -2.12 -13.26 1.84
CA TRP A 219 -1.48 -13.92 0.72
C TRP A 219 -2.32 -13.87 -0.56
N LEU A 220 -3.64 -14.02 -0.47
CA LEU A 220 -4.54 -13.88 -1.63
C LEU A 220 -4.42 -12.49 -2.27
N PHE A 221 -4.40 -11.42 -1.47
CA PHE A 221 -4.15 -10.06 -1.97
C PHE A 221 -2.81 -10.00 -2.71
N SER A 222 -1.72 -10.53 -2.12
CA SER A 222 -0.41 -10.59 -2.78
C SER A 222 -0.47 -11.37 -4.10
N GLN A 223 -1.12 -12.52 -4.10
CA GLN A 223 -1.22 -13.37 -5.28
C GLN A 223 -1.96 -12.66 -6.42
N LEU A 224 -3.08 -12.02 -6.12
CA LEU A 224 -3.88 -11.31 -7.11
C LEU A 224 -3.09 -10.12 -7.70
N THR A 225 -2.43 -9.32 -6.87
CA THR A 225 -1.67 -8.15 -7.32
C THR A 225 -0.41 -8.51 -8.09
N VAL A 226 0.36 -9.49 -7.61
CA VAL A 226 1.57 -9.97 -8.31
C VAL A 226 1.22 -10.54 -9.69
N PHE A 227 0.19 -11.38 -9.80
CA PHE A 227 -0.19 -11.94 -11.11
C PHE A 227 -0.91 -10.93 -12.02
N ALA A 228 -1.37 -9.79 -11.48
CA ALA A 228 -1.83 -8.65 -12.26
C ALA A 228 -0.68 -7.75 -12.77
N GLY A 229 0.57 -7.99 -12.34
CA GLY A 229 1.76 -7.26 -12.78
C GLY A 229 2.25 -6.19 -11.81
N TYR A 230 1.69 -6.09 -10.62
CA TYR A 230 2.09 -5.08 -9.62
C TYR A 230 3.20 -5.60 -8.70
N ASP A 231 4.27 -4.81 -8.55
CA ASP A 231 5.31 -5.05 -7.55
C ASP A 231 4.69 -5.00 -6.15
N THR A 232 4.91 -6.06 -5.37
CA THR A 232 4.28 -6.25 -4.06
C THR A 232 5.31 -6.59 -2.99
N ALA A 233 5.36 -5.80 -1.92
CA ALA A 233 6.16 -6.08 -0.72
C ALA A 233 5.26 -6.67 0.38
N PHE A 234 5.68 -7.80 0.96
CA PHE A 234 4.99 -8.49 2.04
C PHE A 234 5.88 -8.54 3.29
N PHE A 235 5.47 -7.84 4.35
CA PHE A 235 6.15 -7.84 5.63
C PHE A 235 5.47 -8.83 6.57
N SER A 236 6.14 -9.96 6.82
CA SER A 236 5.66 -11.00 7.73
C SER A 236 6.20 -10.78 9.13
N MET A 237 5.31 -10.54 10.09
CA MET A 237 5.67 -10.31 11.50
C MET A 237 5.34 -11.48 12.41
N GLU A 238 4.59 -12.46 11.91
CA GLU A 238 4.22 -13.67 12.66
C GLU A 238 4.94 -14.94 12.17
N MET A 239 5.30 -14.96 10.89
CA MET A 239 5.86 -16.16 10.27
C MET A 239 7.18 -15.87 9.58
N SER A 240 8.14 -16.80 9.72
CA SER A 240 9.35 -16.75 8.92
C SER A 240 9.06 -17.05 7.43
N SER A 241 9.92 -16.57 6.54
CA SER A 241 9.85 -16.85 5.09
C SER A 241 9.84 -18.36 4.82
N ARG A 242 10.61 -19.13 5.59
CA ARG A 242 10.63 -20.59 5.53
C ARG A 242 9.26 -21.23 5.83
N LYS A 243 8.46 -20.63 6.73
CA LYS A 243 7.10 -21.11 7.03
C LYS A 243 6.05 -20.56 6.04
N MET A 244 6.31 -19.40 5.46
CA MET A 244 5.45 -18.82 4.41
C MET A 244 5.60 -19.54 3.07
N ALA A 245 6.80 -19.98 2.68
CA ALA A 245 7.06 -20.61 1.40
C ALA A 245 6.15 -21.83 1.10
N PRO A 246 5.93 -22.78 2.02
CA PRO A 246 4.97 -23.87 1.80
C PRO A 246 3.54 -23.40 1.55
N ARG A 247 3.07 -22.34 2.24
CA ARG A 247 1.73 -21.77 2.02
C ARG A 247 1.60 -21.13 0.64
N ILE A 248 2.63 -20.38 0.23
CA ILE A 248 2.72 -19.79 -1.10
C ILE A 248 2.59 -20.87 -2.17
N TRP A 249 3.44 -21.89 -2.10
CA TRP A 249 3.45 -22.97 -3.09
C TRP A 249 2.22 -23.88 -3.01
N GLN A 250 1.64 -24.09 -1.83
CA GLN A 250 0.35 -24.76 -1.66
C GLN A 250 -0.76 -24.02 -2.43
N SER A 251 -0.83 -22.71 -2.30
CA SER A 251 -1.81 -21.89 -3.03
C SER A 251 -1.56 -21.87 -4.54
N VAL A 252 -0.30 -21.75 -4.96
CA VAL A 252 0.08 -21.68 -6.39
C VAL A 252 -0.13 -23.01 -7.09
N THR A 253 0.15 -24.14 -6.44
CA THR A 253 0.01 -25.48 -7.02
C THR A 253 -1.39 -26.06 -6.84
N GLY A 254 -2.09 -25.70 -5.77
CA GLY A 254 -3.31 -26.37 -5.31
C GLY A 254 -3.03 -27.76 -4.71
N SER A 255 -1.77 -28.02 -4.29
CA SER A 255 -1.33 -29.26 -3.66
C SER A 255 -1.25 -29.09 -2.14
N PRO A 256 -1.74 -30.06 -1.35
CA PRO A 256 -1.73 -29.96 0.10
C PRO A 256 -0.31 -30.09 0.67
N SER A 257 0.06 -29.21 1.60
CA SER A 257 1.34 -29.31 2.33
C SER A 257 1.28 -30.28 3.51
N THR A 258 0.08 -30.58 4.01
CA THR A 258 -0.21 -31.53 5.09
C THR A 258 -1.19 -32.60 4.62
N VAL A 259 -1.49 -33.56 5.47
CA VAL A 259 -2.54 -34.58 5.18
C VAL A 259 -3.88 -33.88 5.05
N ILE A 260 -4.62 -34.19 3.99
CA ILE A 260 -5.99 -33.69 3.80
C ILE A 260 -6.90 -34.40 4.83
N PRO A 261 -7.74 -33.67 5.54
CA PRO A 261 -8.72 -34.27 6.46
C PRO A 261 -9.66 -35.25 5.74
N ASP A 262 -9.98 -36.37 6.37
CA ASP A 262 -10.79 -37.45 5.74
C ASP A 262 -12.17 -36.96 5.26
N HIS A 263 -12.78 -35.99 5.94
CA HIS A 263 -14.06 -35.42 5.51
C HIS A 263 -13.98 -34.59 4.22
N GLN A 264 -12.77 -34.29 3.76
CA GLN A 264 -12.48 -33.62 2.48
C GLN A 264 -12.02 -34.61 1.40
N LEU A 265 -12.15 -35.88 1.63
CA LEU A 265 -11.84 -36.93 0.67
C LEU A 265 -13.06 -37.84 0.40
N SER A 266 -13.28 -38.14 -0.88
CA SER A 266 -14.26 -39.17 -1.28
C SER A 266 -13.81 -40.58 -0.89
N GLY A 267 -14.66 -41.59 -1.12
CA GLY A 267 -14.36 -42.99 -0.81
C GLY A 267 -13.14 -43.54 -1.54
N ASP A 268 -12.89 -43.08 -2.74
CA ASP A 268 -11.77 -43.44 -3.62
C ASP A 268 -10.58 -42.46 -3.52
N GLY A 269 -10.59 -41.57 -2.54
CA GLY A 269 -9.49 -40.67 -2.24
C GLY A 269 -9.37 -39.45 -3.15
N GLN A 270 -10.45 -39.06 -3.84
CA GLN A 270 -10.47 -37.81 -4.58
C GLN A 270 -10.70 -36.63 -3.63
N LEU A 271 -10.10 -35.48 -3.96
CA LEU A 271 -10.33 -34.24 -3.22
C LEU A 271 -11.76 -33.75 -3.42
N LEU A 272 -12.43 -33.45 -2.32
CA LEU A 272 -13.74 -32.80 -2.29
C LEU A 272 -13.56 -31.29 -2.18
N VAL A 273 -14.08 -30.57 -3.16
CA VAL A 273 -14.05 -29.09 -3.20
C VAL A 273 -15.45 -28.57 -2.88
N PRO A 274 -15.59 -27.55 -2.00
CA PRO A 274 -16.90 -26.99 -1.70
C PRO A 274 -17.47 -26.25 -2.91
N VAL A 275 -18.76 -26.45 -3.14
CA VAL A 275 -19.58 -25.77 -4.13
C VAL A 275 -20.84 -25.22 -3.45
N PHE A 276 -21.40 -24.16 -3.98
CA PHE A 276 -22.64 -23.62 -3.43
C PHE A 276 -23.81 -24.59 -3.55
N ASP A 277 -24.62 -24.60 -2.54
CA ASP A 277 -25.88 -25.32 -2.42
C ASP A 277 -26.90 -24.46 -1.69
N CYS A 278 -28.16 -24.83 -1.73
CA CYS A 278 -29.24 -24.16 -1.02
C CYS A 278 -29.73 -25.05 0.14
N GLU A 279 -29.99 -24.48 1.32
CA GLU A 279 -30.52 -25.22 2.47
C GLU A 279 -31.85 -25.92 2.12
N LYS A 280 -32.72 -25.27 1.34
CA LYS A 280 -33.97 -25.90 0.84
C LYS A 280 -33.69 -27.13 -0.04
N ASN A 281 -32.59 -27.14 -0.81
CA ASN A 281 -32.19 -28.31 -1.56
C ASN A 281 -31.72 -29.43 -0.62
N GLN A 282 -30.97 -29.06 0.45
CA GLN A 282 -30.47 -30.07 1.41
C GLN A 282 -31.59 -30.76 2.20
N ILE A 283 -32.75 -30.15 2.37
CA ILE A 283 -33.92 -30.76 3.00
C ILE A 283 -34.95 -31.30 2.00
N GLY A 284 -34.61 -31.35 0.71
CA GLY A 284 -35.47 -31.87 -0.34
C GLY A 284 -36.68 -31.00 -0.71
N GLN A 285 -36.70 -29.74 -0.26
CA GLN A 285 -37.80 -28.79 -0.49
C GLN A 285 -37.54 -27.77 -1.60
N CYS A 286 -36.41 -27.89 -2.29
CA CYS A 286 -36.10 -26.97 -3.39
C CYS A 286 -36.86 -27.42 -4.66
N ARG A 287 -37.65 -26.51 -5.24
CA ARG A 287 -38.43 -26.77 -6.47
C ARG A 287 -37.55 -27.13 -7.67
N ASP A 288 -36.38 -26.49 -7.77
CA ASP A 288 -35.43 -26.65 -8.87
C ASP A 288 -34.25 -27.58 -8.50
N GLY A 289 -34.33 -28.21 -7.34
CA GLY A 289 -33.31 -29.07 -6.80
C GLY A 289 -33.39 -30.52 -7.31
N CYS A 290 -32.58 -31.40 -6.73
CA CYS A 290 -32.57 -32.81 -7.08
C CYS A 290 -33.74 -33.64 -6.46
N GLY A 291 -34.55 -33.02 -5.58
CA GLY A 291 -35.65 -33.71 -4.90
C GLY A 291 -35.26 -34.72 -3.83
N ILE A 292 -33.94 -34.90 -3.59
CA ILE A 292 -33.41 -35.85 -2.61
C ILE A 292 -32.97 -35.06 -1.37
N ALA A 293 -33.51 -35.42 -0.22
CA ALA A 293 -33.10 -34.80 1.04
C ALA A 293 -31.72 -35.32 1.47
N LEU A 294 -30.79 -34.39 1.75
CA LEU A 294 -29.48 -34.67 2.31
C LEU A 294 -29.52 -34.81 3.84
N ARG A 295 -30.37 -34.04 4.48
CA ARG A 295 -30.54 -33.98 5.93
C ARG A 295 -31.99 -33.66 6.31
N SER A 296 -32.38 -34.04 7.49
CA SER A 296 -33.74 -33.79 8.02
C SER A 296 -33.86 -32.34 8.52
N LEU A 297 -35.10 -31.83 8.47
CA LEU A 297 -35.52 -30.63 9.18
C LEU A 297 -36.34 -31.13 10.39
N ASP A 298 -35.91 -30.80 11.59
CA ASP A 298 -36.63 -31.09 12.85
C ASP A 298 -36.99 -29.81 13.59
N ASP A 299 -37.67 -29.92 14.75
CA ASP A 299 -38.12 -28.79 15.56
C ASP A 299 -36.98 -27.92 16.13
N LYS A 300 -35.75 -28.41 16.06
CA LYS A 300 -34.53 -27.72 16.50
C LYS A 300 -33.74 -27.07 15.32
N GLY A 301 -34.23 -27.24 14.11
CA GLY A 301 -33.64 -26.75 12.89
C GLY A 301 -33.04 -27.85 12.01
N LEU A 302 -32.01 -27.49 11.19
CA LEU A 302 -31.37 -28.43 10.28
C LEU A 302 -30.60 -29.48 11.06
N GLY A 303 -30.92 -30.76 10.82
CA GLY A 303 -30.22 -31.89 11.37
C GLY A 303 -28.72 -31.92 10.95
N PRO A 304 -27.91 -32.78 11.56
CA PRO A 304 -26.47 -32.84 11.31
C PRO A 304 -26.20 -33.12 9.83
N ARG A 305 -25.18 -32.43 9.31
CA ARG A 305 -24.73 -32.66 7.93
C ARG A 305 -24.04 -34.01 7.84
N PRO A 306 -24.48 -34.93 6.93
CA PRO A 306 -23.78 -36.19 6.71
C PRO A 306 -22.41 -35.92 6.07
N THR A 307 -21.51 -36.89 6.19
CA THR A 307 -20.28 -36.87 5.40
C THR A 307 -20.61 -37.12 3.92
N TYR A 308 -19.73 -36.77 3.01
CA TYR A 308 -19.92 -37.00 1.58
C TYR A 308 -20.19 -38.49 1.26
N ARG A 309 -19.51 -39.39 1.98
CA ARG A 309 -19.66 -40.85 1.82
C ARG A 309 -21.02 -41.40 2.30
N GLN A 310 -21.69 -40.67 3.19
CA GLN A 310 -23.01 -41.02 3.75
C GLN A 310 -24.16 -40.35 2.99
N ALA A 311 -23.84 -39.49 2.02
CA ALA A 311 -24.85 -38.81 1.23
C ALA A 311 -25.73 -39.78 0.45
N PRO A 312 -27.04 -39.50 0.33
CA PRO A 312 -27.93 -40.31 -0.49
C PRO A 312 -27.44 -40.36 -1.94
N LYS A 313 -27.50 -41.54 -2.53
CA LYS A 313 -27.11 -41.72 -3.93
C LYS A 313 -27.95 -40.85 -4.86
N GLY A 314 -27.29 -40.09 -5.72
CA GLY A 314 -27.94 -39.21 -6.68
C GLY A 314 -28.19 -37.79 -6.15
N TYR A 315 -27.80 -37.46 -4.91
CA TYR A 315 -27.85 -36.09 -4.42
C TYR A 315 -26.96 -35.17 -5.26
N GLN A 316 -27.51 -34.01 -5.66
CA GLN A 316 -26.80 -32.96 -6.41
C GLN A 316 -27.00 -31.61 -5.76
N PRO A 317 -25.94 -30.81 -5.55
CA PRO A 317 -26.07 -29.43 -5.04
C PRO A 317 -26.80 -28.55 -6.07
N CYS A 318 -27.57 -27.58 -5.57
CA CYS A 318 -28.35 -26.68 -6.39
C CYS A 318 -28.10 -25.22 -5.98
N SER A 319 -27.72 -24.40 -6.97
CA SER A 319 -27.53 -22.96 -6.83
C SER A 319 -28.32 -22.15 -7.84
N LYS A 320 -29.39 -22.71 -8.46
CA LYS A 320 -30.17 -22.09 -9.53
C LYS A 320 -30.83 -20.77 -9.12
N CYS A 321 -31.22 -20.63 -7.84
CA CYS A 321 -31.82 -19.42 -7.29
C CYS A 321 -30.80 -18.43 -6.70
N ARG A 322 -29.48 -18.63 -6.94
CA ARG A 322 -28.44 -17.71 -6.52
C ARG A 322 -28.73 -16.28 -7.00
N GLY A 323 -28.50 -15.29 -6.13
CA GLY A 323 -28.81 -13.87 -6.40
C GLY A 323 -30.26 -13.47 -6.14
N SER A 324 -31.13 -14.41 -5.75
CA SER A 324 -32.50 -14.12 -5.32
C SER A 324 -32.64 -14.19 -3.79
N GLY A 325 -33.63 -13.48 -3.23
CA GLY A 325 -33.97 -13.55 -1.81
C GLY A 325 -34.42 -14.94 -1.32
N ASN A 326 -34.58 -15.92 -2.22
CA ASN A 326 -34.95 -17.28 -1.91
C ASN A 326 -33.74 -18.23 -1.75
N PHE A 327 -32.53 -17.78 -2.05
CA PHE A 327 -31.33 -18.57 -1.94
C PHE A 327 -30.80 -18.57 -0.52
N GLU A 328 -31.00 -19.67 0.20
CA GLU A 328 -30.43 -19.89 1.52
C GLU A 328 -29.06 -20.54 1.37
N ALA A 329 -28.03 -19.71 1.25
CA ALA A 329 -26.69 -20.11 0.87
C ALA A 329 -26.05 -21.06 1.88
N THR A 330 -25.68 -22.24 1.43
CA THR A 330 -24.86 -23.23 2.13
C THR A 330 -23.88 -23.86 1.16
N ALA A 331 -23.14 -24.88 1.56
CA ALA A 331 -22.20 -25.59 0.70
C ALA A 331 -22.44 -27.10 0.71
N TRP A 332 -22.04 -27.74 -0.38
CA TRP A 332 -21.87 -29.17 -0.50
C TRP A 332 -20.53 -29.46 -1.19
N TRP A 333 -20.22 -30.71 -1.40
CA TRP A 333 -18.95 -31.15 -1.94
C TRP A 333 -19.08 -31.65 -3.37
N LYS A 334 -18.04 -31.37 -4.17
CA LYS A 334 -17.85 -31.95 -5.52
C LYS A 334 -16.46 -32.56 -5.63
N GLU A 335 -16.35 -33.70 -6.27
CA GLU A 335 -15.07 -34.36 -6.54
C GLU A 335 -14.24 -33.56 -7.55
N SER A 336 -12.96 -33.39 -7.25
CA SER A 336 -12.00 -32.56 -8.02
C SER A 336 -10.71 -33.34 -8.35
N GLY A 337 -10.76 -34.65 -8.37
CA GLY A 337 -9.61 -35.52 -8.66
C GLY A 337 -8.64 -35.66 -7.48
N LYS A 338 -7.69 -36.60 -7.61
CA LYS A 338 -6.65 -36.84 -6.60
C LYS A 338 -5.63 -35.68 -6.61
N ARG A 339 -5.07 -35.42 -5.46
CA ARG A 339 -4.03 -34.38 -5.28
C ARG A 339 -2.80 -34.99 -4.64
N ASP A 340 -1.67 -34.83 -5.31
CA ASP A 340 -0.38 -35.18 -4.72
C ASP A 340 0.00 -34.19 -3.64
N ARG A 341 0.72 -34.68 -2.64
CA ARG A 341 1.26 -33.80 -1.59
C ARG A 341 2.29 -32.82 -2.19
N LEU A 342 2.29 -31.61 -1.68
CA LEU A 342 3.29 -30.61 -2.05
C LEU A 342 4.69 -31.10 -1.68
N ASP A 343 5.54 -31.21 -2.68
CA ASP A 343 6.97 -31.48 -2.59
C ASP A 343 7.78 -30.53 -3.48
N PRO A 344 9.10 -30.48 -3.36
CA PRO A 344 9.92 -29.62 -4.21
C PRO A 344 9.73 -29.87 -5.71
N GLY A 345 9.55 -31.13 -6.11
CA GLY A 345 9.33 -31.49 -7.52
C GLY A 345 8.03 -30.92 -8.07
N THR A 346 6.95 -31.01 -7.30
CA THR A 346 5.65 -30.41 -7.67
C THR A 346 5.73 -28.89 -7.78
N ALA A 347 6.41 -28.22 -6.85
CA ALA A 347 6.63 -26.78 -6.89
C ALA A 347 7.46 -26.38 -8.12
N LEU A 348 8.56 -27.08 -8.40
CA LEU A 348 9.43 -26.80 -9.55
C LEU A 348 8.73 -27.04 -10.89
N ARG A 349 7.95 -28.12 -11.02
CA ARG A 349 7.13 -28.34 -12.23
C ARG A 349 6.15 -27.21 -12.48
N LYS A 350 5.50 -26.73 -11.41
CA LYS A 350 4.57 -25.60 -11.51
C LYS A 350 5.28 -24.31 -11.87
N HIS A 351 6.44 -24.04 -11.26
CA HIS A 351 7.29 -22.90 -11.60
C HIS A 351 7.65 -22.90 -13.09
N ALA A 352 8.19 -24.02 -13.60
CA ALA A 352 8.54 -24.15 -15.02
C ALA A 352 7.33 -23.96 -15.95
N MET A 353 6.13 -24.42 -15.53
CA MET A 353 4.90 -24.18 -16.28
C MET A 353 4.53 -22.68 -16.32
N LEU A 354 4.66 -21.97 -15.21
CA LEU A 354 4.40 -20.52 -15.13
C LEU A 354 5.41 -19.72 -15.97
N GLU A 355 6.68 -20.13 -15.97
CA GLU A 355 7.70 -19.55 -16.85
C GLU A 355 7.37 -19.73 -18.32
N ARG A 356 7.14 -20.99 -18.76
CA ARG A 356 6.83 -21.32 -20.16
C ARG A 356 5.57 -20.62 -20.66
N SER A 357 4.57 -20.44 -19.81
CA SER A 357 3.34 -19.71 -20.15
C SER A 357 3.53 -18.19 -20.18
N GLY A 358 4.71 -17.68 -19.85
CA GLY A 358 5.01 -16.25 -19.77
C GLY A 358 4.30 -15.54 -18.58
N LYS A 359 3.65 -16.29 -17.68
CA LYS A 359 2.96 -15.69 -16.54
C LYS A 359 3.92 -15.02 -15.56
N LEU A 360 5.07 -15.66 -15.28
CA LEU A 360 6.09 -15.04 -14.40
C LEU A 360 6.74 -13.82 -15.04
N LYS A 361 6.90 -13.78 -16.36
CA LYS A 361 7.45 -12.62 -17.06
C LYS A 361 6.53 -11.39 -16.98
N ARG A 362 5.21 -11.63 -16.95
CA ARG A 362 4.19 -10.57 -16.84
C ARG A 362 3.82 -10.24 -15.40
N ALA A 363 4.15 -11.11 -14.46
CA ALA A 363 3.92 -10.89 -13.04
C ALA A 363 4.80 -9.75 -12.51
N GLY A 364 4.28 -8.99 -11.55
CA GLY A 364 5.09 -8.08 -10.75
C GLY A 364 6.10 -8.84 -9.89
N ARG A 365 7.11 -8.14 -9.40
CA ARG A 365 8.06 -8.70 -8.45
C ARG A 365 7.40 -8.86 -7.08
N PHE A 366 7.74 -9.94 -6.39
CA PHE A 366 7.26 -10.19 -5.04
C PHE A 366 8.43 -10.22 -4.06
N HIS A 367 8.38 -9.36 -3.05
CA HIS A 367 9.41 -9.26 -2.03
C HIS A 367 8.85 -9.63 -0.66
N LEU A 368 9.27 -10.79 -0.11
CA LEU A 368 8.86 -11.30 1.19
C LEU A 368 9.92 -10.95 2.24
N VAL A 369 9.53 -10.20 3.25
CA VAL A 369 10.41 -9.71 4.32
C VAL A 369 9.99 -10.26 5.67
N GLU A 370 10.94 -10.74 6.45
CA GLU A 370 10.71 -11.13 7.84
C GLU A 370 10.96 -9.95 8.77
N PHE A 371 9.91 -9.51 9.45
CA PHE A 371 9.99 -8.52 10.52
C PHE A 371 9.56 -9.17 11.84
N PRO A 372 10.50 -9.63 12.68
CA PRO A 372 10.13 -10.20 13.97
C PRO A 372 9.23 -9.27 14.79
N SER A 373 8.17 -9.87 15.36
CA SER A 373 7.16 -9.15 16.14
C SER A 373 7.77 -8.24 17.21
N ARG A 374 7.30 -7.01 17.32
CA ARG A 374 7.70 -6.00 18.32
C ARG A 374 9.16 -5.56 18.27
N LYS A 375 9.90 -5.90 17.22
CA LYS A 375 11.30 -5.53 17.07
C LYS A 375 11.50 -4.29 16.20
N TYR A 376 10.70 -4.17 15.15
CA TYR A 376 10.81 -3.11 14.15
C TYR A 376 9.69 -2.08 14.29
N THR A 377 10.07 -0.82 14.09
CA THR A 377 9.15 0.33 14.08
C THR A 377 8.58 0.57 12.68
N MET A 378 7.69 1.55 12.57
CA MET A 378 7.18 2.01 11.27
C MET A 378 8.28 2.70 10.46
N GLU A 379 9.19 3.43 11.13
CA GLU A 379 10.35 4.08 10.50
C GLU A 379 11.32 3.05 9.91
N ASP A 380 11.54 1.91 10.60
CA ASP A 380 12.37 0.82 10.07
C ASP A 380 11.76 0.24 8.79
N LEU A 381 10.42 0.08 8.75
CA LEU A 381 9.69 -0.39 7.56
C LEU A 381 9.87 0.59 6.40
N VAL A 382 9.68 1.89 6.63
CA VAL A 382 9.87 2.94 5.62
C VAL A 382 11.34 2.97 5.15
N THR A 383 12.29 2.86 6.06
CA THR A 383 13.72 2.80 5.74
C THR A 383 14.04 1.59 4.86
N TYR A 384 13.47 0.44 5.19
CA TYR A 384 13.63 -0.77 4.37
C TYR A 384 13.09 -0.58 2.94
N LEU A 385 11.90 0.02 2.80
CA LEU A 385 11.31 0.34 1.50
C LEU A 385 12.17 1.34 0.70
N ASN A 386 12.73 2.36 1.37
CA ASN A 386 13.64 3.31 0.73
C ASN A 386 14.93 2.61 0.22
N ASN A 387 15.46 1.64 0.97
CA ASN A 387 16.61 0.87 0.56
C ASN A 387 16.31 -0.03 -0.64
N LEU A 388 15.14 -0.70 -0.67
CA LEU A 388 14.69 -1.47 -1.82
C LEU A 388 14.57 -0.60 -3.09
N GLU A 389 13.99 0.59 -2.95
CA GLU A 389 13.87 1.56 -4.05
C GLU A 389 15.26 1.99 -4.54
N TYR A 390 16.16 2.34 -3.62
CA TYR A 390 17.47 2.87 -3.95
C TYR A 390 18.41 1.82 -4.56
N TYR A 391 18.51 0.63 -3.92
CA TYR A 391 19.48 -0.39 -4.32
C TYR A 391 18.98 -1.35 -5.39
N GLU A 392 17.67 -1.65 -5.41
CA GLU A 392 17.09 -2.67 -6.28
C GLU A 392 16.12 -2.10 -7.33
N GLY A 393 15.86 -0.78 -7.29
CA GLY A 393 14.85 -0.15 -8.14
C GLY A 393 13.46 -0.77 -7.92
N PHE A 394 13.20 -1.27 -6.70
CA PHE A 394 11.93 -1.92 -6.35
C PHE A 394 11.00 -0.92 -5.67
N VAL A 395 9.99 -0.47 -6.42
CA VAL A 395 8.97 0.47 -5.93
C VAL A 395 7.65 -0.27 -5.85
N PRO A 396 7.24 -0.79 -4.67
CA PRO A 396 6.02 -1.57 -4.57
C PRO A 396 4.77 -0.71 -4.79
N SER A 397 3.89 -1.17 -5.69
CA SER A 397 2.53 -0.64 -5.84
C SER A 397 1.61 -1.14 -4.73
N VAL A 398 1.98 -2.24 -4.07
CA VAL A 398 1.22 -2.86 -2.98
C VAL A 398 2.14 -3.21 -1.82
N ILE A 399 1.76 -2.80 -0.63
CA ILE A 399 2.48 -3.13 0.61
C ILE A 399 1.53 -3.89 1.51
N ILE A 400 1.96 -5.07 1.97
CA ILE A 400 1.18 -5.92 2.86
C ILE A 400 1.93 -6.12 4.17
N THR A 401 1.24 -5.93 5.29
CA THR A 401 1.80 -6.16 6.63
C THR A 401 0.98 -7.21 7.38
N ASP A 402 1.60 -8.32 7.79
CA ASP A 402 0.96 -9.42 8.53
C ASP A 402 1.48 -9.45 9.98
N TYR A 403 0.89 -8.69 10.85
CA TYR A 403 -0.08 -7.60 10.73
C TYR A 403 0.36 -6.34 11.50
N ALA A 404 -0.18 -5.17 11.19
CA ALA A 404 0.25 -3.88 11.70
C ALA A 404 0.45 -3.83 13.23
N ASP A 405 -0.47 -4.42 14.00
CA ASP A 405 -0.42 -4.42 15.48
C ASP A 405 0.84 -5.11 16.05
N LYS A 406 1.62 -5.82 15.25
CA LYS A 406 2.87 -6.51 15.64
C LYS A 406 4.12 -5.64 15.50
N LEU A 407 4.02 -4.44 14.99
CA LEU A 407 5.13 -3.49 15.01
C LEU A 407 5.46 -3.07 16.45
N LYS A 408 6.67 -2.61 16.64
CA LYS A 408 7.12 -2.05 17.92
C LYS A 408 6.30 -0.80 18.25
N TRP A 409 5.84 -0.72 19.47
CA TRP A 409 5.01 0.38 19.93
C TRP A 409 5.82 1.67 20.04
N PRO A 410 5.37 2.78 19.44
CA PRO A 410 6.03 4.08 19.61
C PRO A 410 5.88 4.62 21.05
N VAL A 411 4.79 4.28 21.74
CA VAL A 411 4.55 4.64 23.15
C VAL A 411 4.52 3.36 23.98
N PRO A 412 5.62 3.01 24.68
CA PRO A 412 5.78 1.68 25.32
C PRO A 412 4.70 1.31 26.34
N ASN A 413 4.15 2.30 27.05
CA ASN A 413 3.21 2.07 28.16
C ASN A 413 1.73 2.33 27.76
N ASP A 414 1.44 2.71 26.53
CA ASP A 414 0.08 2.90 26.04
C ASP A 414 -0.16 2.15 24.73
N PRO A 415 -0.73 0.94 24.83
CA PRO A 415 -1.08 0.14 23.66
C PRO A 415 -2.06 0.81 22.70
N ARG A 416 -3.06 1.56 23.24
CA ARG A 416 -4.11 2.17 22.43
C ARG A 416 -3.55 3.28 21.55
N ILE A 417 -2.81 4.22 22.16
CA ILE A 417 -2.16 5.31 21.43
C ILE A 417 -1.17 4.75 20.42
N SER A 418 -0.34 3.76 20.82
CA SER A 418 0.63 3.14 19.93
C SER A 418 -0.01 2.51 18.70
N ILE A 419 -1.10 1.79 18.88
CA ILE A 419 -1.80 1.13 17.77
C ILE A 419 -2.46 2.16 16.88
N SER A 420 -3.11 3.18 17.44
CA SER A 420 -3.66 4.28 16.65
C SER A 420 -2.59 4.94 15.77
N GLN A 421 -1.44 5.30 16.34
CA GLN A 421 -0.31 5.89 15.59
C GLN A 421 0.24 4.96 14.51
N ILE A 422 0.34 3.65 14.77
CA ILE A 422 0.78 2.66 13.78
C ILE A 422 -0.20 2.60 12.59
N TRP A 423 -1.51 2.64 12.85
CA TRP A 423 -2.53 2.58 11.80
C TRP A 423 -2.56 3.88 10.98
N GLU A 424 -2.46 5.03 11.63
CA GLU A 424 -2.32 6.32 10.93
C GLU A 424 -1.06 6.37 10.08
N ALA A 425 0.07 5.83 10.57
CA ALA A 425 1.30 5.76 9.81
C ALA A 425 1.18 4.83 8.59
N HIS A 426 0.40 3.74 8.67
CA HIS A 426 0.10 2.90 7.50
C HIS A 426 -0.77 3.63 6.48
N HIS A 427 -1.75 4.40 6.93
CA HIS A 427 -2.57 5.23 6.05
C HIS A 427 -1.73 6.33 5.36
N SER A 428 -0.89 7.04 6.13
CA SER A 428 0.06 8.02 5.58
C SER A 428 1.00 7.38 4.56
N LEU A 429 1.52 6.17 4.86
CA LEU A 429 2.36 5.42 3.93
C LEU A 429 1.66 5.14 2.59
N ALA A 430 0.37 4.76 2.63
CA ALA A 430 -0.41 4.53 1.43
C ALA A 430 -0.51 5.80 0.56
N GLN A 431 -0.79 6.93 1.20
CA GLN A 431 -0.93 8.23 0.53
C GLN A 431 0.40 8.78 0.01
N GLU A 432 1.44 8.81 0.86
CA GLU A 432 2.76 9.36 0.50
C GLU A 432 3.45 8.59 -0.62
N ARG A 433 3.31 7.26 -0.64
CA ARG A 433 3.89 6.40 -1.69
C ARG A 433 2.96 6.14 -2.85
N HIS A 434 1.74 6.65 -2.79
CA HIS A 434 0.70 6.41 -3.80
C HIS A 434 0.59 4.92 -4.15
N CYS A 435 0.39 4.10 -3.11
CA CYS A 435 0.33 2.65 -3.20
C CYS A 435 -0.87 2.11 -2.41
N LEU A 436 -1.26 0.86 -2.67
CA LEU A 436 -2.26 0.15 -1.87
C LEU A 436 -1.57 -0.46 -0.64
N VAL A 437 -2.05 -0.16 0.55
CA VAL A 437 -1.59 -0.82 1.79
C VAL A 437 -2.67 -1.77 2.31
N VAL A 438 -2.30 -3.02 2.59
CA VAL A 438 -3.22 -4.03 3.13
C VAL A 438 -2.65 -4.58 4.43
N THR A 439 -3.47 -4.62 5.47
CA THR A 439 -3.09 -5.19 6.76
C THR A 439 -4.19 -6.05 7.37
N ALA A 440 -3.89 -6.70 8.48
CA ALA A 440 -4.88 -7.43 9.26
C ALA A 440 -4.99 -6.86 10.68
N SER A 441 -6.12 -7.12 11.32
CA SER A 441 -6.36 -6.86 12.74
C SER A 441 -6.94 -8.09 13.41
N GLN A 442 -6.55 -8.32 14.65
CA GLN A 442 -7.19 -9.34 15.48
C GLN A 442 -8.43 -8.77 16.14
N SER A 443 -9.52 -9.56 16.17
CA SER A 443 -10.74 -9.23 16.89
C SER A 443 -10.72 -9.80 18.31
N ASN A 444 -11.29 -9.09 19.27
CA ASN A 444 -11.39 -9.50 20.68
C ASN A 444 -12.74 -10.14 21.04
N THR A 445 -13.54 -10.60 20.10
CA THR A 445 -14.91 -11.06 20.32
C THR A 445 -15.04 -12.41 21.05
N MET A 446 -13.95 -13.14 21.31
CA MET A 446 -13.96 -14.40 22.09
C MET A 446 -14.69 -14.31 23.46
N ARG A 447 -14.83 -13.11 24.03
CA ARG A 447 -15.46 -12.91 25.33
C ARG A 447 -16.99 -12.73 25.29
N SER A 448 -17.59 -12.53 24.13
CA SER A 448 -19.01 -12.14 24.03
C SER A 448 -19.88 -13.08 23.20
N GLY A 449 -19.33 -14.09 22.51
CA GLY A 449 -20.08 -14.95 21.59
C GLY A 449 -20.73 -14.21 20.41
N LYS A 450 -20.36 -12.93 20.19
CA LYS A 450 -20.88 -12.10 19.11
C LYS A 450 -20.03 -12.24 17.85
N GLN A 451 -20.67 -12.14 16.70
CA GLN A 451 -19.98 -12.10 15.42
C GLN A 451 -19.05 -10.88 15.31
N VAL A 452 -17.88 -11.06 14.68
CA VAL A 452 -16.99 -9.97 14.34
C VAL A 452 -17.70 -9.06 13.33
N GLY A 453 -17.76 -7.79 13.63
CA GLY A 453 -18.44 -6.81 12.80
C GLY A 453 -18.01 -5.39 13.17
N ARG A 454 -18.81 -4.41 12.80
CA ARG A 454 -18.57 -3.02 13.14
C ARG A 454 -18.43 -2.83 14.66
N GLY A 455 -17.37 -2.13 15.07
CA GLY A 455 -17.08 -1.89 16.50
C GLY A 455 -16.40 -3.05 17.24
N SER A 456 -16.10 -4.20 16.57
CA SER A 456 -15.38 -5.32 17.18
C SER A 456 -13.87 -5.28 16.98
N TRP A 457 -13.32 -4.12 16.60
CA TRP A 457 -11.88 -3.92 16.44
C TRP A 457 -11.15 -4.11 17.76
N GLY A 458 -10.19 -5.05 17.75
CA GLY A 458 -9.36 -5.29 18.93
C GLY A 458 -8.58 -4.04 19.32
N GLU A 459 -8.56 -3.75 20.62
CA GLU A 459 -7.81 -2.69 21.31
C GLU A 459 -8.25 -1.25 21.07
N THR A 460 -8.64 -0.82 19.84
CA THR A 460 -9.16 0.53 19.59
C THR A 460 -10.11 0.59 18.40
N GLN A 461 -11.19 1.38 18.53
CA GLN A 461 -12.12 1.67 17.44
C GLN A 461 -11.53 2.68 16.43
N GLU A 462 -10.47 3.39 16.78
CA GLU A 462 -9.80 4.38 15.92
C GLU A 462 -9.27 3.75 14.63
N LYS A 463 -8.93 2.46 14.65
CA LYS A 463 -8.57 1.70 13.44
C LYS A 463 -9.62 1.82 12.33
N GLU A 464 -10.91 1.81 12.70
CA GLU A 464 -12.01 1.94 11.73
C GLU A 464 -11.98 3.31 11.03
N HIS A 465 -11.51 4.36 11.71
CA HIS A 465 -11.48 5.71 11.13
C HIS A 465 -10.39 5.86 10.06
N THR A 466 -9.29 5.14 10.19
CA THR A 466 -8.13 5.26 9.30
C THR A 466 -8.21 4.45 8.02
N ILE A 467 -9.02 3.39 7.95
CA ILE A 467 -9.13 2.52 6.77
C ILE A 467 -10.16 3.03 5.75
N GLU A 468 -9.96 2.72 4.47
CA GLU A 468 -10.92 2.95 3.39
C GLU A 468 -11.88 1.77 3.23
N VAL A 469 -11.35 0.54 3.30
CA VAL A 469 -12.14 -0.69 3.21
C VAL A 469 -11.79 -1.62 4.36
N GLY A 470 -12.82 -2.09 5.08
CA GLY A 470 -12.69 -3.04 6.18
C GLY A 470 -13.55 -4.28 5.91
N ILE A 471 -12.93 -5.46 5.94
CA ILE A 471 -13.59 -6.75 5.74
C ILE A 471 -13.46 -7.58 7.01
N ALA A 472 -14.57 -7.93 7.65
CA ALA A 472 -14.59 -8.82 8.80
C ALA A 472 -14.92 -10.25 8.36
N PHE A 473 -14.14 -11.21 8.85
CA PHE A 473 -14.35 -12.64 8.60
C PHE A 473 -14.80 -13.35 9.88
N ASN A 474 -15.84 -14.16 9.73
CA ASN A 474 -16.42 -14.98 10.79
C ASN A 474 -16.49 -16.43 10.33
N GLN A 475 -16.17 -17.36 11.20
CA GLN A 475 -16.25 -18.78 10.89
C GLN A 475 -16.58 -19.58 12.13
N SER A 476 -17.75 -20.21 12.14
CA SER A 476 -18.11 -21.21 13.15
C SER A 476 -17.42 -22.55 12.84
N ALA A 477 -17.38 -23.47 13.80
CA ALA A 477 -16.87 -24.82 13.58
C ALA A 477 -17.65 -25.56 12.48
N SER A 478 -18.96 -25.34 12.38
CA SER A 478 -19.81 -25.91 11.32
C SER A 478 -19.51 -25.29 9.96
N ASP A 479 -19.24 -23.98 9.89
CA ASP A 479 -18.83 -23.32 8.66
C ASP A 479 -17.47 -23.84 8.20
N GLN A 480 -16.51 -23.98 9.13
CA GLN A 480 -15.19 -24.52 8.83
C GLN A 480 -15.27 -25.94 8.23
N ALA A 481 -16.07 -26.81 8.86
CA ALA A 481 -16.30 -28.16 8.36
C ALA A 481 -17.00 -28.21 6.99
N ALA A 482 -17.76 -27.17 6.66
CA ALA A 482 -18.45 -27.02 5.37
C ALA A 482 -17.61 -26.33 4.29
N GLY A 483 -16.41 -25.83 4.61
CA GLY A 483 -15.62 -25.03 3.70
C GLY A 483 -16.21 -23.63 3.45
N ILE A 484 -16.89 -23.07 4.44
CA ILE A 484 -17.54 -21.75 4.38
C ILE A 484 -16.76 -20.75 5.22
N MET A 485 -16.64 -19.52 4.73
CA MET A 485 -16.27 -18.31 5.45
C MET A 485 -17.40 -17.30 5.29
N ARG A 486 -17.81 -16.67 6.38
CA ARG A 486 -18.76 -15.56 6.34
C ARG A 486 -17.98 -14.26 6.38
N ALA A 487 -18.29 -13.34 5.47
CA ALA A 487 -17.68 -12.02 5.44
C ALA A 487 -18.72 -10.93 5.59
N SER A 488 -18.33 -9.83 6.21
CA SER A 488 -19.12 -8.60 6.24
C SER A 488 -18.23 -7.39 5.99
N LEU A 489 -18.75 -6.41 5.26
CA LEU A 489 -18.08 -5.13 5.10
C LEU A 489 -18.38 -4.27 6.32
N VAL A 490 -17.33 -3.98 7.09
CA VAL A 490 -17.41 -3.13 8.28
C VAL A 490 -17.21 -1.67 7.95
N LYS A 491 -16.47 -1.40 6.84
CA LYS A 491 -16.29 -0.04 6.30
C LYS A 491 -16.08 -0.07 4.79
N LYS A 492 -16.66 0.93 4.14
CA LYS A 492 -16.40 1.33 2.75
C LYS A 492 -16.54 2.86 2.68
N ARG A 493 -15.44 3.59 2.43
CA ARG A 493 -15.43 5.06 2.45
C ARG A 493 -16.05 5.66 1.19
N HIS A 494 -15.83 5.02 0.03
CA HIS A 494 -16.32 5.51 -1.26
C HIS A 494 -17.46 4.63 -1.78
N GLY A 495 -18.56 5.28 -2.19
CA GLY A 495 -19.78 4.65 -2.68
C GLY A 495 -20.92 4.56 -1.65
N GLN A 496 -22.11 4.14 -2.10
CA GLN A 496 -23.24 3.92 -1.21
C GLN A 496 -22.92 2.76 -0.25
N THR A 497 -22.80 3.07 1.03
CA THR A 497 -22.60 2.04 2.05
C THR A 497 -23.94 1.37 2.29
N GLU A 498 -24.22 0.29 1.59
CA GLU A 498 -25.22 -0.64 2.07
C GLU A 498 -24.76 -1.16 3.43
N ARG A 499 -25.43 -0.74 4.47
CA ARG A 499 -25.06 -1.10 5.84
C ARG A 499 -25.08 -2.61 5.98
N MET A 500 -23.89 -3.19 6.24
CA MET A 500 -23.67 -4.61 6.53
C MET A 500 -24.06 -5.56 5.39
N VAL A 501 -23.31 -5.50 4.30
CA VAL A 501 -23.34 -6.58 3.30
C VAL A 501 -22.76 -7.83 3.95
N GLU A 502 -23.57 -8.88 4.06
CA GLU A 502 -23.13 -10.21 4.48
C GLU A 502 -22.90 -11.08 3.25
N LEU A 503 -21.77 -11.79 3.25
CA LEU A 503 -21.39 -12.71 2.18
C LEU A 503 -21.07 -14.09 2.74
N VAL A 504 -21.42 -15.10 1.98
CA VAL A 504 -20.93 -16.46 2.17
C VAL A 504 -19.85 -16.73 1.13
N ILE A 505 -18.68 -17.15 1.59
CA ILE A 505 -17.52 -17.42 0.76
C ILE A 505 -17.17 -18.89 0.88
N LEU A 506 -16.92 -19.55 -0.23
CA LEU A 506 -16.38 -20.92 -0.24
C LEU A 506 -14.86 -20.86 -0.18
N GLN A 507 -14.27 -21.68 0.70
CA GLN A 507 -12.82 -21.77 0.89
C GLN A 507 -12.36 -23.22 1.08
N GLN A 508 -11.08 -23.48 0.77
CA GLN A 508 -10.43 -24.76 1.06
C GLN A 508 -8.95 -24.57 1.38
N LEU A 509 -8.66 -24.35 2.65
CA LEU A 509 -7.31 -24.02 3.11
C LEU A 509 -6.36 -25.23 3.04
N SER A 510 -6.89 -26.48 3.01
CA SER A 510 -6.07 -27.68 2.82
C SER A 510 -5.29 -27.71 1.50
N ILE A 511 -5.74 -26.93 0.51
CA ILE A 511 -5.04 -26.71 -0.77
C ILE A 511 -4.71 -25.23 -1.01
N GLY A 512 -4.66 -24.42 0.03
CA GLY A 512 -4.28 -23.01 -0.04
C GLY A 512 -5.27 -22.11 -0.80
N ARG A 513 -6.56 -22.43 -0.77
CA ARG A 513 -7.62 -21.64 -1.42
C ARG A 513 -8.49 -20.92 -0.39
N PRO A 514 -8.13 -19.71 0.05
CA PRO A 514 -8.96 -18.90 0.96
C PRO A 514 -10.23 -18.37 0.29
N TYR A 515 -10.23 -18.30 -1.03
CA TYR A 515 -11.37 -17.92 -1.85
C TYR A 515 -11.55 -18.90 -3.02
N ILE A 516 -12.76 -19.39 -3.20
CA ILE A 516 -13.18 -20.19 -4.35
C ILE A 516 -14.31 -19.47 -5.09
N ASP A 517 -15.35 -19.07 -4.37
CA ASP A 517 -16.51 -18.36 -4.88
C ASP A 517 -17.21 -17.63 -3.73
N SER A 518 -18.05 -16.62 -4.01
CA SER A 518 -18.81 -15.90 -2.98
C SER A 518 -20.24 -15.63 -3.44
N VAL A 519 -21.16 -15.50 -2.50
CA VAL A 519 -22.54 -15.08 -2.73
C VAL A 519 -22.95 -14.06 -1.68
N ARG A 520 -23.62 -13.01 -2.12
CA ARG A 520 -24.20 -12.00 -1.27
C ARG A 520 -25.50 -12.53 -0.66
N LEU A 521 -25.67 -12.40 0.66
CA LEU A 521 -26.92 -12.69 1.31
C LEU A 521 -27.88 -11.51 1.12
N VAL A 522 -28.99 -11.76 0.45
CA VAL A 522 -30.08 -10.79 0.35
C VAL A 522 -30.87 -10.84 1.63
N LYS A 523 -30.84 -9.77 2.46
CA LYS A 523 -31.72 -9.67 3.62
C LYS A 523 -33.16 -9.63 3.15
N ARG A 524 -34.01 -10.51 3.67
CA ARG A 524 -35.46 -10.31 3.60
C ARG A 524 -35.77 -9.11 4.49
N GLU A 525 -36.40 -8.08 3.93
CA GLU A 525 -37.07 -7.08 4.76
C GLU A 525 -38.10 -7.87 5.59
N GLU A 526 -37.88 -7.91 6.89
CA GLU A 526 -38.90 -8.36 7.82
C GLU A 526 -40.02 -7.30 7.74
N GLY A 527 -41.13 -7.65 7.04
CA GLY A 527 -42.31 -6.83 6.90
C GLY A 527 -43.07 -6.69 8.20
#